data_74233759fd76b1120d4edb4ed527889e
#
_entry.id   74233759fd76b1120d4edb4ed527889e
#
_cell.length_a   1.000
_cell.length_b   1.000
_cell.length_c   1.000
_cell.angle_alpha   90.00
_cell.angle_beta   90.00
_cell.angle_gamma   90.00
#
_symmetry.space_group_name_H-M   'P 1'
#
loop_
_entity.id
_entity.type
_entity.pdbx_description
1 polymer ?
#
loop_
_entity_poly.entity_id
_entity_poly.type
_entity_poly.pdbx_seq_one_letter_code
_entity_poly.pdbx_strand_id
1 'polypeptide(L)'
;MCWQSIEATKQVAKRDFYVYKIGFVIGNNFSSLYQKYSYKIKRSNPIIPLKPVRKYPYDLAKIETGYHSYKEVAIGFYPKNPYFRNIYLGDVITGYIDKFECYSALYVGTFIVPKGSEYYINTRGEIVSSNIIYTGKWVKL
;
A
#
# COMPACT_ATOMS: atom_id res chain seq x y z
N MET A 1 -2.03 -8.84 0.48
CA MET A 1 -1.64 -8.70 -0.95
C MET A 1 -0.16 -8.91 -1.07
N CYS A 2 0.28 -9.69 -2.05
CA CYS A 2 1.69 -9.96 -2.27
C CYS A 2 2.22 -9.07 -3.38
N TRP A 3 3.38 -8.47 -3.16
CA TRP A 3 4.09 -7.78 -4.21
C TRP A 3 4.63 -8.78 -5.24
N GLN A 4 4.47 -8.48 -6.52
CA GLN A 4 4.92 -9.34 -7.61
C GLN A 4 5.51 -8.50 -8.73
N SER A 5 6.61 -8.97 -9.33
CA SER A 5 7.18 -8.37 -10.52
C SER A 5 8.07 -9.35 -11.28
N ILE A 6 8.14 -9.20 -12.59
CA ILE A 6 9.13 -9.90 -13.43
C ILE A 6 10.53 -9.40 -13.12
N GLU A 7 10.67 -8.09 -12.89
CA GLU A 7 11.92 -7.44 -12.53
C GLU A 7 11.91 -7.08 -11.05
N ALA A 8 12.67 -7.81 -10.26
CA ALA A 8 12.80 -7.56 -8.83
C ALA A 8 14.16 -6.94 -8.54
N THR A 9 14.25 -5.63 -8.56
CA THR A 9 15.46 -4.89 -8.19
C THR A 9 15.29 -4.27 -6.82
N LYS A 10 16.12 -4.71 -5.88
CA LYS A 10 16.15 -4.14 -4.53
C LYS A 10 16.74 -2.74 -4.57
N GLN A 11 16.04 -1.81 -3.95
CA GLN A 11 16.48 -0.43 -3.79
C GLN A 11 16.62 -0.09 -2.31
N VAL A 12 17.41 0.92 -2.04
CA VAL A 12 17.55 1.51 -0.71
C VAL A 12 17.10 2.96 -0.80
N ALA A 13 16.21 3.36 0.10
CA ALA A 13 15.70 4.72 0.12
C ALA A 13 16.82 5.72 0.42
N LYS A 14 17.11 6.60 -0.53
CA LYS A 14 18.13 7.65 -0.39
C LYS A 14 17.65 8.81 0.48
N ARG A 15 16.33 8.94 0.64
CA ARG A 15 15.63 9.93 1.46
C ARG A 15 14.28 9.35 1.87
N ASP A 16 13.63 9.97 2.84
CA ASP A 16 12.25 9.65 3.18
C ASP A 16 11.35 9.94 1.98
N PHE A 17 10.40 9.06 1.70
CA PHE A 17 9.41 9.33 0.66
C PHE A 17 8.02 8.87 1.09
N TYR A 18 7.00 9.51 0.54
CA TYR A 18 5.61 9.22 0.86
C TYR A 18 5.08 8.04 0.09
N VAL A 19 4.30 7.24 0.77
CA VAL A 19 3.53 6.12 0.23
C VAL A 19 2.15 6.10 0.86
N TYR A 20 1.24 5.31 0.32
CA TYR A 20 -0.15 5.32 0.72
C TYR A 20 -0.66 3.91 1.00
N LYS A 21 -1.56 3.78 1.96
CA LYS A 21 -2.29 2.55 2.26
C LYS A 21 -3.77 2.86 2.36
N ILE A 22 -4.58 1.87 1.99
CA ILE A 22 -6.03 1.90 2.24
C ILE A 22 -6.30 1.07 3.49
N GLY A 23 -7.14 1.58 4.36
CA GLY A 23 -7.49 0.90 5.60
C GLY A 23 -8.49 1.69 6.43
N PHE A 24 -8.42 1.50 7.74
CA PHE A 24 -9.35 2.09 8.71
C PHE A 24 -8.60 3.00 9.67
N VAL A 25 -9.26 4.07 10.08
CA VAL A 25 -8.76 4.94 11.15
C VAL A 25 -9.56 4.63 12.41
N ILE A 26 -8.86 4.19 13.45
CA ILE A 26 -9.45 3.88 14.75
C ILE A 26 -8.73 4.75 15.80
N GLY A 27 -9.40 5.79 16.27
CA GLY A 27 -8.77 6.78 17.13
C GLY A 27 -7.60 7.47 16.42
N ASN A 28 -6.40 7.37 16.98
CA ASN A 28 -5.17 7.92 16.39
C ASN A 28 -4.36 6.88 15.61
N ASN A 29 -4.90 5.68 15.41
CA ASN A 29 -4.20 4.58 14.75
C ASN A 29 -4.77 4.33 13.36
N PHE A 30 -3.91 3.86 12.46
CA PHE A 30 -4.30 3.38 11.15
C PHE A 30 -4.21 1.85 11.12
N SER A 31 -5.29 1.19 10.76
CA SER A 31 -5.36 -0.25 10.64
C SER A 31 -5.34 -0.67 9.18
N SER A 32 -4.45 -1.58 8.84
CA SER A 32 -4.32 -2.12 7.50
C SER A 32 -5.54 -2.98 7.13
N LEU A 33 -5.93 -2.93 5.85
CA LEU A 33 -7.13 -3.60 5.35
C LEU A 33 -7.02 -5.13 5.39
N TYR A 34 -5.87 -5.68 5.03
CA TYR A 34 -5.67 -7.11 4.82
C TYR A 34 -4.91 -7.81 5.93
N GLN A 35 -4.12 -7.09 6.67
CA GLN A 35 -3.40 -7.60 7.83
C GLN A 35 -3.83 -6.76 9.02
N LYS A 36 -4.31 -7.37 10.08
CA LYS A 36 -4.79 -6.69 11.28
C LYS A 36 -3.63 -6.02 12.05
N TYR A 37 -2.86 -5.21 11.35
CA TYR A 37 -1.77 -4.47 11.94
C TYR A 37 -2.19 -3.01 12.17
N SER A 38 -1.95 -2.52 13.39
CA SER A 38 -2.30 -1.17 13.79
C SER A 38 -1.03 -0.31 13.83
N TYR A 39 -1.02 0.75 13.03
CA TYR A 39 0.07 1.71 12.97
C TYR A 39 -0.23 2.92 13.85
N LYS A 40 0.67 3.22 14.78
CA LYS A 40 0.59 4.41 15.63
C LYS A 40 1.29 5.58 14.94
N ILE A 41 0.78 6.80 15.17
CA ILE A 41 1.31 8.02 14.57
C ILE A 41 2.80 8.17 14.88
N LYS A 42 3.61 8.38 13.84
CA LYS A 42 5.05 8.67 13.90
C LYS A 42 5.89 7.66 14.70
N ARG A 43 5.36 6.45 14.90
CA ARG A 43 6.06 5.42 15.66
C ARG A 43 6.78 4.46 14.72
N SER A 44 8.02 4.12 15.08
CA SER A 44 8.80 3.10 14.37
C SER A 44 8.12 1.73 14.47
N ASN A 45 8.20 0.98 13.37
CA ASN A 45 7.72 -0.39 13.29
C ASN A 45 8.90 -1.35 13.15
N PRO A 46 8.72 -2.64 13.44
CA PRO A 46 9.79 -3.63 13.26
C PRO A 46 10.32 -3.62 11.83
N ILE A 47 11.64 -3.73 11.67
CA ILE A 47 12.26 -3.88 10.36
C ILE A 47 12.08 -5.31 9.89
N ILE A 48 11.47 -5.48 8.71
CA ILE A 48 11.18 -6.80 8.15
C ILE A 48 12.11 -7.03 6.96
N PRO A 49 12.92 -8.12 6.97
CA PRO A 49 13.73 -8.48 5.83
C PRO A 49 12.87 -8.83 4.61
N LEU A 50 13.25 -8.34 3.45
CA LEU A 50 12.55 -8.58 2.19
C LEU A 50 13.28 -9.70 1.44
N LYS A 51 12.57 -10.82 1.22
CA LYS A 51 13.12 -12.00 0.55
C LYS A 51 12.26 -12.35 -0.66
N PRO A 52 12.66 -11.94 -1.87
CA PRO A 52 11.96 -12.35 -3.07
C PRO A 52 12.15 -13.85 -3.35
N VAL A 53 11.06 -14.50 -3.72
CA VAL A 53 11.05 -15.88 -4.17
C VAL A 53 10.60 -15.89 -5.63
N ARG A 54 11.39 -16.51 -6.51
CA ARG A 54 11.00 -16.68 -7.91
C ARG A 54 10.21 -17.96 -8.08
N LYS A 55 9.10 -17.89 -8.82
CA LYS A 55 8.22 -19.03 -9.10
C LYS A 55 8.24 -19.39 -10.59
N TYR A 56 8.61 -20.63 -10.87
CA TYR A 56 8.43 -21.24 -12.18
C TYR A 56 6.92 -21.55 -12.39
N PRO A 57 6.35 -21.41 -13.61
CA PRO A 57 7.04 -21.18 -14.88
C PRO A 57 7.17 -19.71 -15.29
N TYR A 58 6.66 -18.76 -14.50
CA TYR A 58 6.55 -17.37 -14.93
C TYR A 58 7.79 -16.52 -14.62
N ASP A 59 8.78 -17.08 -13.97
CA ASP A 59 9.97 -16.35 -13.47
C ASP A 59 9.60 -15.06 -12.72
N LEU A 60 8.45 -15.09 -12.06
CA LEU A 60 7.88 -13.97 -11.35
C LEU A 60 8.42 -13.94 -9.92
N ALA A 61 9.10 -12.86 -9.58
CA ALA A 61 9.51 -12.63 -8.19
C ALA A 61 8.29 -12.23 -7.36
N LYS A 62 8.14 -12.87 -6.20
CA LYS A 62 7.05 -12.63 -5.26
C LYS A 62 7.62 -12.33 -3.89
N ILE A 63 7.13 -11.30 -3.22
CA ILE A 63 7.49 -10.96 -1.85
C ILE A 63 6.21 -10.93 -1.02
N GLU A 64 6.12 -11.84 -0.04
CA GLU A 64 4.96 -11.98 0.84
C GLU A 64 5.12 -11.22 2.16
N THR A 65 6.36 -10.96 2.55
CA THR A 65 6.70 -10.24 3.79
C THR A 65 6.90 -8.75 3.54
N GLY A 66 7.06 -7.99 4.61
CA GLY A 66 7.30 -6.55 4.52
C GLY A 66 6.01 -5.73 4.54
N TYR A 67 6.18 -4.42 4.40
CA TYR A 67 5.08 -3.47 4.45
C TYR A 67 4.66 -3.10 3.03
N HIS A 68 3.42 -3.47 2.67
CA HIS A 68 2.85 -3.22 1.35
C HIS A 68 2.18 -1.85 1.33
N SER A 69 2.50 -1.06 0.32
CA SER A 69 1.97 0.27 0.12
C SER A 69 1.94 0.61 -1.37
N TYR A 70 1.49 1.81 -1.69
CA TYR A 70 1.32 2.25 -3.07
C TYR A 70 1.92 3.63 -3.26
N LYS A 71 2.56 3.82 -4.40
CA LYS A 71 3.14 5.10 -4.78
C LYS A 71 2.06 6.18 -4.92
N GLU A 72 0.91 5.78 -5.47
CA GLU A 72 -0.22 6.68 -5.72
C GLU A 72 -1.53 5.98 -5.45
N VAL A 73 -2.50 6.73 -4.95
CA VAL A 73 -3.90 6.31 -4.84
C VAL A 73 -4.75 7.39 -5.50
N ALA A 74 -5.57 6.98 -6.44
CA ALA A 74 -6.56 7.84 -7.06
C ALA A 74 -7.96 7.25 -6.91
N ILE A 75 -8.95 8.12 -6.86
CA ILE A 75 -10.35 7.72 -6.75
C ILE A 75 -11.09 8.35 -7.92
N GLY A 76 -11.81 7.51 -8.64
CA GLY A 76 -12.65 7.96 -9.75
C GLY A 76 -14.02 7.30 -9.72
N PHE A 77 -14.92 7.81 -10.52
CA PHE A 77 -16.21 7.16 -10.74
C PHE A 77 -16.12 6.23 -11.95
N TYR A 78 -16.80 5.09 -11.86
CA TYR A 78 -16.92 4.20 -12.99
C TYR A 78 -17.71 4.88 -14.11
N PRO A 79 -17.17 4.98 -15.35
CA PRO A 79 -17.75 5.83 -16.38
C PRO A 79 -19.19 5.49 -16.77
N LYS A 80 -19.58 4.22 -16.65
CA LYS A 80 -20.91 3.71 -17.02
C LYS A 80 -21.84 3.47 -15.84
N ASN A 81 -21.34 3.62 -14.61
CA ASN A 81 -22.14 3.35 -13.43
C ASN A 81 -21.82 4.39 -12.33
N PRO A 82 -22.68 5.41 -12.16
CA PRO A 82 -22.44 6.48 -11.19
C PRO A 82 -22.53 6.03 -9.73
N TYR A 83 -22.98 4.80 -9.48
CA TYR A 83 -23.12 4.26 -8.12
C TYR A 83 -21.82 3.66 -7.58
N PHE A 84 -20.82 3.44 -8.43
CA PHE A 84 -19.53 2.85 -8.03
C PHE A 84 -18.40 3.86 -8.13
N ARG A 85 -17.55 3.82 -7.11
CA ARG A 85 -16.24 4.49 -7.13
C ARG A 85 -15.16 3.46 -7.39
N ASN A 86 -14.31 3.75 -8.36
CA ASN A 86 -13.12 2.94 -8.59
C ASN A 86 -11.99 3.45 -7.71
N ILE A 87 -11.29 2.53 -7.07
CA ILE A 87 -10.07 2.81 -6.34
C ILE A 87 -8.91 2.39 -7.22
N TYR A 88 -8.06 3.34 -7.54
CA TYR A 88 -6.85 3.13 -8.30
C TYR A 88 -5.67 3.11 -7.34
N LEU A 89 -4.96 2.00 -7.34
CA LEU A 89 -3.70 1.85 -6.63
C LEU A 89 -2.61 1.73 -7.67
N GLY A 90 -1.82 2.80 -7.84
CA GLY A 90 -0.96 2.93 -8.99
C GLY A 90 -1.76 2.99 -10.28
N ASP A 91 -1.39 2.17 -11.27
CA ASP A 91 -2.06 2.11 -12.57
C ASP A 91 -3.20 1.08 -12.63
N VAL A 92 -3.49 0.40 -11.53
CA VAL A 92 -4.43 -0.72 -11.49
C VAL A 92 -5.67 -0.34 -10.70
N ILE A 93 -6.83 -0.63 -11.29
CA ILE A 93 -8.09 -0.61 -10.56
C ILE A 93 -8.10 -1.82 -9.64
N THR A 94 -8.02 -1.60 -8.35
CA THR A 94 -7.98 -2.69 -7.36
C THR A 94 -9.34 -2.99 -6.76
N GLY A 95 -10.32 -2.15 -7.03
CA GLY A 95 -11.65 -2.35 -6.52
C GLY A 95 -12.60 -1.23 -6.90
N TYR A 96 -13.83 -1.42 -6.54
CA TYR A 96 -14.86 -0.40 -6.60
C TYR A 96 -15.65 -0.44 -5.31
N ILE A 97 -16.16 0.71 -4.91
CA ILE A 97 -16.98 0.87 -3.72
C ILE A 97 -18.37 1.25 -4.18
N ASP A 98 -19.36 0.45 -3.79
CA ASP A 98 -20.77 0.79 -4.02
C ASP A 98 -21.11 2.03 -3.18
N LYS A 99 -21.69 3.03 -3.82
CA LYS A 99 -22.10 4.27 -3.19
C LYS A 99 -23.09 4.06 -2.02
N PHE A 100 -23.85 2.98 -2.06
CA PHE A 100 -24.88 2.66 -1.09
C PHE A 100 -24.45 1.64 -0.04
N GLU A 101 -23.30 0.99 -0.20
CA GLU A 101 -22.77 0.09 0.80
C GLU A 101 -21.88 0.82 1.83
N CYS A 102 -21.81 0.22 3.03
CA CYS A 102 -21.13 0.82 4.19
C CYS A 102 -19.61 0.77 4.12
N TYR A 103 -18.99 1.21 3.03
CA TYR A 103 -17.57 1.51 3.00
C TYR A 103 -17.25 2.93 3.50
N SER A 104 -18.19 3.51 4.25
CA SER A 104 -18.03 4.83 4.85
C SER A 104 -16.84 4.94 5.83
N ALA A 105 -16.27 3.81 6.21
CA ALA A 105 -15.14 3.73 7.13
C ALA A 105 -13.77 3.53 6.45
N LEU A 106 -13.68 3.53 5.13
CA LEU A 106 -12.41 3.39 4.43
C LEU A 106 -11.68 4.74 4.29
N TYR A 107 -10.37 4.69 4.50
CA TYR A 107 -9.49 5.84 4.48
C TYR A 107 -8.23 5.54 3.68
N VAL A 108 -7.63 6.56 3.11
CA VAL A 108 -6.27 6.52 2.57
C VAL A 108 -5.35 7.19 3.57
N GLY A 109 -4.44 6.42 4.15
CA GLY A 109 -3.44 6.93 5.07
C GLY A 109 -2.13 7.26 4.35
N THR A 110 -1.50 8.35 4.76
CA THR A 110 -0.18 8.75 4.29
C THR A 110 0.90 8.21 5.21
N PHE A 111 1.86 7.51 4.62
CA PHE A 111 2.98 6.88 5.31
C PHE A 111 4.29 7.38 4.72
N ILE A 112 5.37 7.13 5.44
CA ILE A 112 6.74 7.41 4.99
C ILE A 112 7.50 6.08 4.96
N VAL A 113 8.22 5.86 3.86
CA VAL A 113 9.32 4.88 3.82
C VAL A 113 10.57 5.63 4.23
N PRO A 114 11.16 5.32 5.39
CA PRO A 114 12.30 6.08 5.91
C PRO A 114 13.55 5.89 5.08
N LYS A 115 14.39 6.91 5.06
CA LYS A 115 15.75 6.83 4.50
C LYS A 115 16.49 5.59 5.05
N GLY A 116 17.15 4.87 4.17
CA GLY A 116 17.90 3.66 4.51
C GLY A 116 17.08 2.37 4.45
N SER A 117 15.76 2.46 4.30
CA SER A 117 14.90 1.28 4.16
C SER A 117 15.12 0.60 2.83
N GLU A 118 15.16 -0.73 2.84
CA GLU A 118 15.12 -1.52 1.62
C GLU A 118 13.69 -1.55 1.09
N TYR A 119 13.52 -1.48 -0.23
CA TYR A 119 12.21 -1.60 -0.85
C TYR A 119 12.29 -2.12 -2.28
N TYR A 120 11.16 -2.63 -2.75
CA TYR A 120 10.91 -3.00 -4.14
C TYR A 120 9.69 -2.25 -4.64
N ILE A 121 9.75 -1.82 -5.88
CA ILE A 121 8.62 -1.18 -6.57
C ILE A 121 8.40 -1.88 -7.91
N ASN A 122 7.16 -2.15 -8.26
CA ASN A 122 6.82 -2.70 -9.56
C ASN A 122 6.25 -1.62 -10.49
N THR A 123 5.97 -1.99 -11.74
CA THR A 123 5.42 -1.09 -12.75
C THR A 123 4.02 -0.56 -12.42
N ARG A 124 3.30 -1.23 -11.52
CA ARG A 124 1.97 -0.82 -11.06
C ARG A 124 2.02 0.21 -9.92
N GLY A 125 3.21 0.58 -9.45
CA GLY A 125 3.36 1.46 -8.30
C GLY A 125 3.11 0.80 -6.95
N GLU A 126 3.05 -0.53 -6.91
CA GLU A 126 2.99 -1.29 -5.67
C GLU A 126 4.38 -1.36 -5.05
N ILE A 127 4.49 -1.04 -3.77
CA ILE A 127 5.75 -0.99 -3.04
C ILE A 127 5.70 -1.99 -1.90
N VAL A 128 6.78 -2.72 -1.69
CA VAL A 128 7.04 -3.46 -0.47
C VAL A 128 8.30 -2.94 0.16
N SER A 129 8.25 -2.56 1.43
CA SER A 129 9.37 -1.97 2.14
C SER A 129 9.67 -2.67 3.44
N SER A 130 10.93 -2.61 3.86
CA SER A 130 11.39 -3.20 5.12
C SER A 130 10.93 -2.39 6.35
N ASN A 131 10.59 -1.13 6.15
CA ASN A 131 10.08 -0.25 7.20
C ASN A 131 9.08 0.74 6.63
N ILE A 132 8.17 1.19 7.48
CA ILE A 132 7.15 2.19 7.15
C ILE A 132 6.73 2.92 8.42
N ILE A 133 6.37 4.19 8.30
CA ILE A 133 5.93 5.02 9.42
C ILE A 133 4.65 5.74 9.05
N TYR A 134 3.64 5.65 9.89
CA TYR A 134 2.39 6.39 9.71
C TYR A 134 2.57 7.86 10.09
N THR A 135 2.20 8.77 9.19
CA THR A 135 2.34 10.21 9.42
C THR A 135 1.23 10.81 10.29
N GLY A 136 0.14 10.11 10.47
CA GLY A 136 -1.07 10.63 11.12
C GLY A 136 -2.03 11.35 10.16
N LYS A 137 -1.66 11.49 8.89
CA LYS A 137 -2.53 12.11 7.87
C LYS A 137 -3.33 11.06 7.12
N TRP A 138 -4.59 11.37 6.90
CA TRP A 138 -5.50 10.49 6.18
C TRP A 138 -6.57 11.29 5.44
N VAL A 139 -7.13 10.66 4.41
CA VAL A 139 -8.28 11.18 3.67
C VAL A 139 -9.36 10.11 3.66
N LYS A 140 -10.57 10.49 3.95
CA LYS A 140 -11.71 9.57 3.90
C LYS A 140 -12.12 9.31 2.45
N LEU A 141 -12.30 8.04 2.12
CA LEU A 141 -12.80 7.60 0.81
C LEU A 141 -14.29 7.87 0.63
#